data_1ff8437248a81fa7b6a81608f0dafe92
#
_entry.id   1ff8437248a81fa7b6a81608f0dafe92
#
_cell.length_a   1.000
_cell.length_b   1.000
_cell.length_c   1.000
_cell.angle_alpha   90.00
_cell.angle_beta   90.00
_cell.angle_gamma   90.00
#
_symmetry.space_group_name_H-M   'P 1'
#
loop_
_entity.id
_entity.type
_entity.pdbx_description
1 polymer ?
#
loop_
_entity_poly.entity_id
_entity_poly.type
_entity_poly.pdbx_seq_one_letter_code
_entity_poly.pdbx_strand_id
1 'polypeptide(L)' 'MKISYDAEVDALTITFRETTVTTKHLAEGIAGDYDRDGRLAGLEILDAKRRFGDEYTFAHLTVEGMASVG' A
#
# COMPACT_ATOMS: atom_id res chain seq x y z
N MET A 1 5.09 -4.00 -8.55
CA MET A 1 4.63 -3.55 -7.22
C MET A 1 5.61 -2.56 -6.64
N LYS A 2 5.11 -1.53 -6.03
CA LYS A 2 5.95 -0.51 -5.40
C LYS A 2 5.40 -0.21 -4.01
N ILE A 3 6.29 -0.15 -3.03
CA ILE A 3 5.94 0.22 -1.68
C ILE A 3 6.68 1.51 -1.35
N SER A 4 5.94 2.55 -0.98
CA SER A 4 6.50 3.87 -0.66
C SER A 4 6.05 4.29 0.72
N TYR A 5 6.98 4.88 1.47
CA TYR A 5 6.65 5.45 2.76
C TYR A 5 7.07 6.92 2.79
N ASP A 6 6.12 7.78 3.12
CA ASP A 6 6.35 9.20 3.26
C ASP A 6 6.41 9.55 4.76
N ALA A 7 7.61 9.85 5.23
CA ALA A 7 7.84 10.11 6.65
C ALA A 7 7.23 11.44 7.12
N GLU A 8 7.05 12.40 6.22
CA GLU A 8 6.48 13.70 6.59
C GLU A 8 5.04 13.58 7.04
N VAL A 9 4.28 12.72 6.39
CA VAL A 9 2.85 12.54 6.69
C VAL A 9 2.54 11.18 7.26
N ASP A 10 3.57 10.35 7.48
CA ASP A 10 3.43 9.01 8.03
C ASP A 10 2.46 8.15 7.21
N ALA A 11 2.61 8.18 5.89
CA ALA A 11 1.73 7.47 4.97
C ALA A 11 2.48 6.39 4.21
N LEU A 12 1.93 5.19 4.20
CA LEU A 12 2.43 4.06 3.44
C LEU A 12 1.54 3.86 2.23
N THR A 13 2.15 3.74 1.05
CA THR A 13 1.42 3.48 -0.18
C THR A 13 1.96 2.20 -0.81
N ILE A 14 1.07 1.29 -1.12
CA ILE A 14 1.39 0.07 -1.85
C ILE A 14 0.71 0.17 -3.21
N THR A 15 1.50 0.19 -4.27
CA THR A 15 0.99 0.25 -5.64
C THR A 15 1.18 -1.11 -6.28
N PHE A 16 0.09 -1.80 -6.54
CA PHE A 16 0.14 -3.10 -7.21
C PHE A 16 0.34 -2.92 -8.70
N ARG A 17 -0.31 -1.91 -9.27
CA ARG A 17 -0.21 -1.60 -10.69
C ARG A 17 -0.42 -0.11 -10.89
N GLU A 18 0.44 0.52 -11.67
CA GLU A 18 0.30 1.94 -11.99
C GLU A 18 -0.74 2.12 -13.09
N THR A 19 -1.80 2.82 -12.76
CA THR A 19 -2.90 3.13 -13.69
C THR A 19 -3.72 4.27 -13.12
N THR A 20 -4.64 4.78 -13.89
CA THR A 20 -5.59 5.76 -13.39
C THR A 20 -6.52 5.08 -12.40
N VAL A 21 -6.68 5.67 -11.22
CA VAL A 21 -7.44 5.06 -10.15
C VAL A 21 -8.50 6.00 -9.58
N THR A 22 -9.51 5.39 -8.96
CA THR A 22 -10.46 6.07 -8.09
C THR A 22 -10.18 5.58 -6.67
N THR A 23 -9.93 6.51 -5.76
CA THR A 23 -9.63 6.19 -4.38
C THR A 23 -10.90 6.10 -3.56
N LYS A 24 -11.05 5.04 -2.80
CA LYS A 24 -12.21 4.81 -1.93
C LYS A 24 -11.76 4.60 -0.50
N HIS A 25 -12.43 5.26 0.41
CA HIS A 25 -12.23 5.06 1.84
C HIS A 25 -12.70 3.65 2.23
N LEU A 26 -11.84 2.87 2.87
CA LEU A 26 -12.17 1.52 3.32
C LEU A 26 -12.38 1.45 4.82
N ALA A 27 -11.53 2.12 5.58
CA ALA A 27 -11.59 2.16 7.03
C ALA A 27 -10.86 3.41 7.48
N GLU A 28 -10.90 3.72 8.77
CA GLU A 28 -10.20 4.88 9.29
C GLU A 28 -8.71 4.82 8.92
N GLY A 29 -8.27 5.79 8.13
CA GLY A 29 -6.90 5.90 7.70
C GLY A 29 -6.47 4.88 6.65
N ILE A 30 -7.41 4.14 6.06
CA ILE A 30 -7.09 3.14 5.03
C ILE A 30 -7.98 3.39 3.81
N ALA A 31 -7.35 3.52 2.66
CA ALA A 31 -8.05 3.71 1.40
C ALA A 31 -7.56 2.71 0.35
N GLY A 32 -8.45 2.32 -0.53
CA GLY A 32 -8.12 1.47 -1.66
C GLY A 32 -8.17 2.26 -2.95
N ASP A 33 -7.21 2.02 -3.83
CA ASP A 33 -7.16 2.62 -5.15
C ASP A 33 -7.64 1.58 -6.17
N TYR A 34 -8.71 1.90 -6.87
CA TYR A 34 -9.35 0.97 -7.81
C TYR A 34 -9.22 1.46 -9.23
N ASP A 35 -8.95 0.54 -10.15
CA ASP A 35 -8.88 0.87 -11.56
C ASP A 35 -10.29 1.00 -12.16
N ARG A 36 -10.35 1.29 -13.47
CA ARG A 36 -11.62 1.47 -14.17
C ARG A 36 -12.50 0.23 -14.18
N ASP A 37 -11.89 -0.95 -14.01
CA ASP A 37 -12.61 -2.22 -14.00
C ASP A 37 -13.01 -2.64 -12.58
N GLY A 38 -12.73 -1.82 -11.59
CA GLY A 38 -13.07 -2.10 -10.21
C GLY A 38 -12.08 -3.00 -9.49
N ARG A 39 -10.90 -3.24 -10.08
CA ARG A 39 -9.88 -4.06 -9.45
C ARG A 39 -8.98 -3.19 -8.58
N LEU A 40 -8.52 -3.78 -7.48
CA LEU A 40 -7.64 -3.07 -6.56
C LEU A 40 -6.27 -2.86 -7.19
N ALA A 41 -5.87 -1.62 -7.38
CA ALA A 41 -4.59 -1.25 -7.95
C ALA A 41 -3.60 -0.76 -6.91
N GLY A 42 -4.06 -0.41 -5.70
CA GLY A 42 -3.18 0.05 -4.65
C GLY A 42 -3.89 0.20 -3.32
N LEU A 43 -3.10 0.43 -2.28
CA LEU A 43 -3.59 0.70 -0.93
C LEU A 43 -2.83 1.89 -0.35
N GLU A 44 -3.53 2.71 0.43
CA GLU A 44 -2.95 3.85 1.13
C GLU A 44 -3.28 3.73 2.61
N ILE A 45 -2.25 3.80 3.44
CA ILE A 45 -2.39 3.63 4.89
C ILE A 45 -1.79 4.84 5.59
N LEU A 46 -2.62 5.57 6.31
CA LEU A 46 -2.20 6.72 7.11
C LEU A 46 -1.83 6.28 8.51
N ASP A 47 -1.07 7.10 9.21
CA ASP A 47 -0.60 6.80 10.57
C ASP A 47 0.12 5.46 10.62
N ALA A 48 0.96 5.22 9.65
CA ALA A 48 1.56 3.90 9.45
C ALA A 48 2.42 3.45 10.62
N LYS A 49 3.25 4.33 11.18
CA LYS A 49 4.08 3.97 12.33
C LYS A 49 3.23 3.53 13.52
N ARG A 50 2.19 4.30 13.81
CA ARG A 50 1.29 3.99 14.92
C ARG A 50 0.59 2.65 14.71
N ARG A 51 0.17 2.40 13.48
CA ARG A 51 -0.57 1.17 13.15
C ARG A 51 0.30 -0.07 13.18
N PHE A 52 1.55 0.07 12.77
CA PHE A 52 2.46 -1.07 12.68
C PHE A 52 3.43 -1.18 13.85
N GLY A 53 3.40 -0.22 14.76
CA GLY A 53 4.17 -0.29 15.99
C GLY A 53 5.44 0.51 15.98
N ASP A 54 6.18 0.54 14.88
CA ASP A 54 7.35 1.38 14.74
C ASP A 54 7.78 1.49 13.26
N GLU A 55 8.74 2.39 13.02
CA GLU A 55 9.22 2.66 11.68
C GLU A 55 10.03 1.53 11.05
N TYR A 56 10.56 0.63 11.87
CA TYR A 56 11.37 -0.48 11.38
C TYR A 56 10.55 -1.60 10.77
N THR A 57 9.24 -1.59 11.01
CA THR A 57 8.33 -2.55 10.38
C THR A 57 8.47 -2.57 8.87
N PHE A 58 8.84 -1.43 8.27
CA PHE A 58 8.99 -1.32 6.82
C PHE A 58 10.40 -1.63 6.32
N ALA A 59 11.33 -1.94 7.21
CA ALA A 59 12.73 -2.14 6.83
C ALA A 59 12.96 -3.47 6.12
N HIS A 60 12.04 -4.40 6.27
CA HIS A 60 12.16 -5.72 5.67
C HIS A 60 10.90 -6.09 4.90
N LEU A 61 11.09 -6.62 3.73
CA LEU A 61 10.02 -7.13 2.89
C LEU A 61 10.39 -8.53 2.43
N THR A 62 9.53 -9.49 2.72
CA THR A 62 9.69 -10.85 2.23
C THR A 62 8.54 -11.13 1.27
N VAL A 63 8.87 -11.60 0.08
CA VAL A 63 7.88 -11.99 -0.91
C VAL A 63 7.95 -13.50 -1.08
N GLU A 64 6.87 -14.18 -0.73
CA GLU A 64 6.80 -15.63 -0.80
C GLU A 64 5.71 -16.06 -1.78
N GLY A 65 5.86 -17.26 -2.32
CA GLY A 65 4.87 -17.81 -3.23
C GLY A 65 4.90 -17.25 -4.64
N MET A 66 5.89 -16.42 -4.94
CA MET A 66 6.00 -15.75 -6.23
C MET A 66 7.08 -16.36 -7.15
N ALA A 67 7.84 -17.29 -6.63
CA ALA A 67 9.01 -17.83 -7.36
C ALA A 67 8.65 -18.55 -8.65
N SER A 68 7.43 -19.05 -8.76
CA SER A 68 6.96 -19.75 -9.94
C SER A 68 6.56 -18.83 -11.08
N VAL A 69 6.53 -17.54 -10.83
CA VAL A 69 6.15 -16.53 -11.82
C VAL A 69 7.43 -16.17 -12.58
N GLY A 70 7.69 -16.90 -13.56
CA GLY A 70 8.93 -16.69 -14.29
C GLY A 70 8.74 -16.19 -15.67
#